data_b604e126168c3f487a95e2b3f78f2e67
#
_entry.id   b604e126168c3f487a95e2b3f78f2e67
#
_cell.length_a   1.000
_cell.length_b   1.000
_cell.length_c   1.000
_cell.angle_alpha   90.00
_cell.angle_beta   90.00
_cell.angle_gamma   90.00
#
_symmetry.space_group_name_H-M   'P 1'
#
loop_
_entity.id
_entity.type
_entity.pdbx_description
1 polymer ?
#
loop_
_entity_poly.entity_id
_entity_poly.type
_entity_poly.pdbx_seq_one_letter_code
_entity_poly.pdbx_strand_id
1 'polypeptide(L)'
;VFHSPALFNFIKENKDNYKAIIPITIDYSHVYYTTLYAPEKTIVIPTMHYHKTAFRSTLTQVFTKAAYIAFNTTAEQKLARKIFGMHMAPHSIVSVGIELSAPSDWAVTQEKYNLPDEYMLYVGRVDQGKLNNVYTYFLNYKKVYPNSDLKFVLVGKQYSDPFNHPDIIYTNFVEEQEKISIIQHAKIVINPSLYESLSLILLEAMALKKAMLVNGNCNVLKEHCHKSNNAALYYTNEKSFIDKLHMLDSSTNLRLEMGEKGYSYVNSNYDSNIICLLYT
;
A
#
# COMPACT_ATOMS: atom_id res chain seq x y z
N VAL A 1 -1.26 -20.58 9.74
CA VAL A 1 -0.08 -20.61 8.85
C VAL A 1 -0.39 -21.55 7.71
N PHE A 2 -0.41 -21.03 6.50
CA PHE A 2 -0.60 -21.88 5.31
C PHE A 2 0.62 -22.76 5.14
N HIS A 3 0.43 -24.07 5.25
CA HIS A 3 1.46 -25.08 5.09
C HIS A 3 1.00 -26.05 4.02
N SER A 4 1.78 -26.20 2.95
CA SER A 4 1.44 -27.03 1.81
C SER A 4 2.58 -28.01 1.50
N PRO A 5 2.60 -29.21 2.13
CA PRO A 5 3.61 -30.23 1.87
C PRO A 5 3.71 -30.60 0.39
N ALA A 6 2.58 -30.63 -0.31
CA ALA A 6 2.55 -30.93 -1.75
C ALA A 6 3.35 -29.91 -2.57
N LEU A 7 3.22 -28.59 -2.28
CA LEU A 7 4.02 -27.56 -2.92
C LEU A 7 5.51 -27.72 -2.61
N PHE A 8 5.85 -28.08 -1.37
CA PHE A 8 7.26 -28.23 -0.98
C PHE A 8 7.91 -29.42 -1.65
N ASN A 9 7.21 -30.55 -1.75
CA ASN A 9 7.67 -31.70 -2.51
C ASN A 9 7.80 -31.38 -4.00
N PHE A 10 6.82 -30.70 -4.57
CA PHE A 10 6.89 -30.26 -5.96
C PHE A 10 8.14 -29.40 -6.25
N ILE A 11 8.43 -28.42 -5.39
CA ILE A 11 9.63 -27.57 -5.52
C ILE A 11 10.89 -28.43 -5.46
N LYS A 12 10.99 -29.34 -4.49
CA LYS A 12 12.14 -30.20 -4.28
C LYS A 12 12.41 -31.10 -5.52
N GLU A 13 11.36 -31.64 -6.11
CA GLU A 13 11.43 -32.59 -7.23
C GLU A 13 11.62 -31.88 -8.58
N ASN A 14 11.12 -30.64 -8.72
CA ASN A 14 11.03 -29.95 -10.01
C ASN A 14 11.87 -28.68 -10.11
N LYS A 15 12.66 -28.32 -9.07
CA LYS A 15 13.44 -27.07 -9.06
C LYS A 15 14.33 -26.89 -10.30
N ASP A 16 14.83 -27.97 -10.87
CA ASP A 16 15.76 -27.93 -12.02
C ASP A 16 15.07 -27.56 -13.32
N ASN A 17 13.75 -27.66 -13.38
CA ASN A 17 12.95 -27.24 -14.53
C ASN A 17 12.74 -25.72 -14.60
N TYR A 18 13.12 -24.97 -13.56
CA TYR A 18 12.94 -23.53 -13.45
C TYR A 18 14.27 -22.79 -13.43
N LYS A 19 14.34 -21.64 -14.11
CA LYS A 19 15.48 -20.73 -14.03
C LYS A 19 15.55 -20.00 -12.69
N ALA A 20 14.39 -19.59 -12.19
CA ALA A 20 14.22 -18.94 -10.89
C ALA A 20 12.87 -19.31 -10.27
N ILE A 21 12.79 -19.26 -8.94
CA ILE A 21 11.57 -19.43 -8.16
C ILE A 21 11.42 -18.17 -7.31
N ILE A 22 10.27 -17.50 -7.41
CA ILE A 22 10.05 -16.20 -6.80
C ILE A 22 8.97 -16.30 -5.70
N PRO A 23 9.33 -16.66 -4.46
CA PRO A 23 8.40 -16.65 -3.36
C PRO A 23 8.17 -15.22 -2.85
N ILE A 24 6.89 -14.88 -2.61
CA ILE A 24 6.47 -13.55 -2.17
C ILE A 24 5.86 -13.65 -0.76
N THR A 25 6.14 -12.66 0.08
CA THR A 25 5.59 -12.51 1.44
C THR A 25 6.17 -13.47 2.47
N ILE A 26 7.10 -12.95 3.28
CA ILE A 26 7.80 -13.71 4.32
C ILE A 26 6.92 -14.29 5.42
N ASP A 27 5.66 -13.86 5.52
CA ASP A 27 4.72 -14.36 6.53
C ASP A 27 4.33 -15.82 6.31
N TYR A 28 4.54 -16.34 5.10
CA TYR A 28 4.13 -17.69 4.71
C TYR A 28 5.30 -18.67 4.64
N SER A 29 5.04 -19.92 4.96
CA SER A 29 6.05 -20.98 5.03
C SER A 29 6.70 -21.31 3.68
N HIS A 30 6.02 -21.04 2.56
CA HIS A 30 6.58 -21.32 1.23
C HIS A 30 7.89 -20.55 0.97
N VAL A 31 8.05 -19.34 1.48
CA VAL A 31 9.30 -18.57 1.33
C VAL A 31 10.47 -19.29 1.97
N TYR A 32 10.27 -19.81 3.19
CA TYR A 32 11.30 -20.59 3.91
C TYR A 32 11.64 -21.90 3.19
N TYR A 33 10.62 -22.70 2.81
CA TYR A 33 10.86 -24.00 2.17
C TYR A 33 11.42 -23.86 0.76
N THR A 34 11.02 -22.86 -0.02
CA THR A 34 11.62 -22.57 -1.32
C THR A 34 13.11 -22.28 -1.17
N THR A 35 13.48 -21.40 -0.24
CA THR A 35 14.88 -21.07 0.03
C THR A 35 15.65 -22.28 0.58
N LEU A 36 15.01 -23.15 1.35
CA LEU A 36 15.64 -24.36 1.88
C LEU A 36 15.99 -25.38 0.78
N TYR A 37 15.08 -25.56 -0.20
CA TYR A 37 15.23 -26.62 -1.21
C TYR A 37 15.90 -26.14 -2.50
N ALA A 38 15.83 -24.86 -2.81
CA ALA A 38 16.41 -24.27 -4.04
C ALA A 38 17.03 -22.89 -3.76
N PRO A 39 17.97 -22.75 -2.79
CA PRO A 39 18.51 -21.45 -2.43
C PRO A 39 19.13 -20.72 -3.61
N GLU A 40 19.83 -21.45 -4.50
CA GLU A 40 20.54 -20.93 -5.67
C GLU A 40 19.62 -20.38 -6.77
N LYS A 41 18.34 -20.68 -6.71
CA LYS A 41 17.31 -20.24 -7.68
C LYS A 41 16.26 -19.34 -7.04
N THR A 42 16.34 -19.09 -5.73
CA THR A 42 15.31 -18.36 -5.00
C THR A 42 15.56 -16.86 -5.05
N ILE A 43 14.62 -16.12 -5.64
CA ILE A 43 14.56 -14.65 -5.59
C ILE A 43 13.42 -14.28 -4.66
N VAL A 44 13.71 -13.74 -3.49
CA VAL A 44 12.68 -13.43 -2.48
C VAL A 44 12.17 -12.01 -2.67
N ILE A 45 10.85 -11.84 -2.74
CA ILE A 45 10.16 -10.54 -2.58
C ILE A 45 9.55 -10.53 -1.17
N PRO A 46 10.17 -9.86 -0.18
CA PRO A 46 9.82 -10.08 1.23
C PRO A 46 8.44 -9.56 1.61
N THR A 47 7.99 -8.45 1.05
CA THR A 47 6.82 -7.67 1.47
C THR A 47 6.79 -7.43 2.98
N MET A 48 7.93 -7.08 3.51
CA MET A 48 8.22 -7.06 4.94
C MET A 48 7.82 -5.74 5.59
N HIS A 49 7.27 -5.81 6.79
CA HIS A 49 6.96 -4.63 7.60
C HIS A 49 7.28 -4.90 9.08
N TYR A 50 7.30 -3.86 9.91
CA TYR A 50 7.65 -3.97 11.33
C TYR A 50 6.54 -4.66 12.11
N HIS A 51 6.49 -5.98 12.02
CA HIS A 51 5.55 -6.85 12.71
C HIS A 51 6.31 -8.06 13.29
N LYS A 52 5.72 -8.72 14.31
CA LYS A 52 6.35 -9.87 14.99
C LYS A 52 6.83 -10.99 14.06
N THR A 53 6.19 -11.15 12.92
CA THR A 53 6.55 -12.16 11.90
C THR A 53 7.93 -11.92 11.28
N ALA A 54 8.36 -10.66 11.19
CA ALA A 54 9.67 -10.29 10.66
C ALA A 54 10.85 -10.75 11.54
N PHE A 55 10.59 -11.07 12.80
CA PHE A 55 11.61 -11.47 13.78
C PHE A 55 11.73 -13.00 13.97
N ARG A 56 11.13 -13.80 13.09
CA ARG A 56 11.26 -15.27 13.15
C ARG A 56 12.69 -15.68 12.81
N SER A 57 13.29 -16.53 13.64
CA SER A 57 14.66 -17.03 13.46
C SER A 57 14.88 -17.75 12.11
N THR A 58 13.85 -18.44 11.60
CA THR A 58 13.89 -19.11 10.30
C THR A 58 14.16 -18.15 9.14
N LEU A 59 13.80 -16.88 9.26
CA LEU A 59 14.04 -15.87 8.22
C LEU A 59 15.54 -15.53 8.08
N THR A 60 16.36 -15.76 9.09
CA THR A 60 17.82 -15.60 8.95
C THR A 60 18.36 -16.45 7.80
N GLN A 61 17.88 -17.69 7.65
CA GLN A 61 18.28 -18.55 6.53
C GLN A 61 17.78 -18.01 5.18
N VAL A 62 16.56 -17.48 5.15
CA VAL A 62 16.00 -16.87 3.94
C VAL A 62 16.86 -15.70 3.50
N PHE A 63 17.13 -14.76 4.41
CA PHE A 63 17.85 -13.53 4.09
C PHE A 63 19.36 -13.73 3.84
N THR A 64 19.95 -14.85 4.26
CA THR A 64 21.37 -15.13 4.05
C THR A 64 21.65 -16.12 2.93
N LYS A 65 20.70 -16.98 2.55
CA LYS A 65 20.94 -18.10 1.61
C LYS A 65 20.20 -17.97 0.28
N ALA A 66 19.23 -17.09 0.16
CA ALA A 66 18.56 -16.86 -1.12
C ALA A 66 19.57 -16.40 -2.19
N ALA A 67 19.32 -16.73 -3.45
CA ALA A 67 20.15 -16.22 -4.57
C ALA A 67 20.08 -14.69 -4.65
N TYR A 68 18.88 -14.14 -4.39
CA TYR A 68 18.66 -12.70 -4.44
C TYR A 68 17.46 -12.27 -3.59
N ILE A 69 17.48 -10.99 -3.14
CA ILE A 69 16.34 -10.37 -2.43
C ILE A 69 15.94 -9.09 -3.16
N ALA A 70 14.69 -9.04 -3.62
CA ALA A 70 14.11 -7.87 -4.28
C ALA A 70 13.20 -7.12 -3.29
N PHE A 71 13.68 -6.01 -2.75
CA PHE A 71 12.90 -5.17 -1.84
C PHE A 71 11.99 -4.20 -2.61
N ASN A 72 10.80 -3.93 -2.07
CA ASN A 72 9.88 -2.96 -2.65
C ASN A 72 10.29 -1.50 -2.37
N THR A 73 10.85 -1.24 -1.17
CA THR A 73 11.18 0.12 -0.72
C THR A 73 12.49 0.17 0.07
N THR A 74 13.07 1.36 0.17
CA THR A 74 14.25 1.58 1.01
C THR A 74 13.93 1.38 2.49
N ALA A 75 12.72 1.71 2.95
CA ALA A 75 12.28 1.49 4.32
C ALA A 75 12.24 -0.01 4.65
N GLU A 76 11.72 -0.84 3.73
CA GLU A 76 11.74 -2.29 3.86
C GLU A 76 13.16 -2.85 3.94
N GLN A 77 14.06 -2.43 3.04
CA GLN A 77 15.47 -2.84 3.05
C GLN A 77 16.17 -2.43 4.36
N LYS A 78 15.94 -1.20 4.85
CA LYS A 78 16.51 -0.72 6.12
C LYS A 78 16.01 -1.57 7.30
N LEU A 79 14.74 -1.96 7.29
CA LEU A 79 14.18 -2.86 8.31
C LEU A 79 14.88 -4.23 8.29
N ALA A 80 15.04 -4.82 7.10
CA ALA A 80 15.74 -6.08 6.93
C ALA A 80 17.19 -6.01 7.43
N ARG A 81 17.93 -4.97 7.07
CA ARG A 81 19.30 -4.72 7.54
C ARG A 81 19.37 -4.60 9.06
N LYS A 82 18.40 -3.95 9.67
CA LYS A 82 18.33 -3.81 11.15
C LYS A 82 18.14 -5.16 11.85
N ILE A 83 17.40 -6.09 11.24
CA ILE A 83 17.08 -7.39 11.84
C ILE A 83 18.15 -8.45 11.51
N PHE A 84 18.57 -8.54 10.24
CA PHE A 84 19.44 -9.61 9.74
C PHE A 84 20.91 -9.19 9.54
N GLY A 85 21.22 -7.90 9.75
CA GLY A 85 22.58 -7.37 9.64
C GLY A 85 23.01 -7.13 8.20
N MET A 86 24.33 -7.03 8.00
CA MET A 86 24.94 -6.68 6.71
C MET A 86 25.24 -7.91 5.82
N HIS A 87 25.18 -9.12 6.37
CA HIS A 87 25.52 -10.36 5.66
C HIS A 87 24.30 -11.00 4.97
N MET A 88 23.40 -10.16 4.48
CA MET A 88 22.28 -10.63 3.67
C MET A 88 22.76 -11.05 2.27
N ALA A 89 21.98 -11.92 1.62
CA ALA A 89 22.15 -12.25 0.21
C ALA A 89 22.20 -10.99 -0.69
N PRO A 90 22.73 -11.09 -1.91
CA PRO A 90 22.68 -9.98 -2.87
C PRO A 90 21.27 -9.41 -2.98
N HIS A 91 21.13 -8.09 -3.00
CA HIS A 91 19.83 -7.46 -2.95
C HIS A 91 19.80 -6.06 -3.55
N SER A 92 18.64 -5.65 -4.06
CA SER A 92 18.38 -4.25 -4.46
C SER A 92 16.94 -3.86 -4.17
N ILE A 93 16.63 -2.59 -4.45
CA ILE A 93 15.23 -2.13 -4.51
C ILE A 93 14.72 -2.42 -5.91
N VAL A 94 13.76 -3.32 -6.00
CA VAL A 94 13.06 -3.68 -7.24
C VAL A 94 11.58 -3.59 -6.93
N SER A 95 10.95 -2.53 -7.36
CA SER A 95 9.54 -2.28 -7.10
C SER A 95 8.66 -2.90 -8.19
N VAL A 96 7.36 -2.57 -8.18
CA VAL A 96 6.40 -2.98 -9.21
C VAL A 96 6.00 -1.80 -10.06
N GLY A 97 5.75 -2.02 -11.33
CA GLY A 97 5.16 -1.01 -12.22
C GLY A 97 3.69 -0.76 -11.88
N ILE A 98 3.24 0.46 -12.07
CA ILE A 98 1.83 0.84 -11.91
C ILE A 98 1.21 1.00 -13.29
N GLU A 99 0.19 0.20 -13.53
CA GLU A 99 -0.69 0.29 -14.70
C GLU A 99 -2.11 0.54 -14.22
N LEU A 100 -2.76 1.54 -14.78
CA LEU A 100 -4.13 1.89 -14.44
C LEU A 100 -5.08 1.41 -15.52
N SER A 101 -6.14 0.75 -15.14
CA SER A 101 -7.26 0.44 -16.03
C SER A 101 -7.98 1.71 -16.45
N ALA A 102 -8.67 1.68 -17.59
CA ALA A 102 -9.57 2.76 -17.95
C ALA A 102 -10.67 2.92 -16.89
N PRO A 103 -11.03 4.16 -16.52
CA PRO A 103 -12.11 4.38 -15.56
C PRO A 103 -13.46 3.99 -16.14
N SER A 104 -14.40 3.59 -15.27
CA SER A 104 -15.82 3.47 -15.64
C SER A 104 -16.46 4.85 -15.80
N ASP A 105 -17.66 4.88 -16.38
CA ASP A 105 -18.47 6.10 -16.41
C ASP A 105 -18.77 6.57 -14.98
N TRP A 106 -18.46 7.85 -14.72
CA TRP A 106 -18.61 8.39 -13.35
C TRP A 106 -20.07 8.52 -12.92
N ALA A 107 -20.96 9.00 -13.80
CA ALA A 107 -22.36 9.20 -13.44
C ALA A 107 -23.02 7.87 -13.03
N VAL A 108 -22.74 6.82 -13.80
CA VAL A 108 -23.22 5.46 -13.50
C VAL A 108 -22.63 4.94 -12.18
N THR A 109 -21.32 5.16 -11.95
CA THR A 109 -20.63 4.69 -10.74
C THR A 109 -21.11 5.45 -9.50
N GLN A 110 -21.27 6.77 -9.61
CA GLN A 110 -21.76 7.64 -8.54
C GLN A 110 -23.17 7.21 -8.10
N GLU A 111 -24.08 7.03 -9.06
CA GLU A 111 -25.45 6.59 -8.78
C GLU A 111 -25.50 5.20 -8.17
N LYS A 112 -24.75 4.24 -8.74
CA LYS A 112 -24.72 2.84 -8.28
C LYS A 112 -24.32 2.71 -6.81
N TYR A 113 -23.36 3.52 -6.35
CA TYR A 113 -22.85 3.45 -4.98
C TYR A 113 -23.32 4.60 -4.09
N ASN A 114 -24.22 5.46 -4.60
CA ASN A 114 -24.72 6.67 -3.93
C ASN A 114 -23.56 7.51 -3.34
N LEU A 115 -22.56 7.81 -4.20
CA LEU A 115 -21.37 8.52 -3.78
C LEU A 115 -21.62 10.03 -3.69
N PRO A 116 -21.11 10.69 -2.64
CA PRO A 116 -21.22 12.14 -2.49
C PRO A 116 -20.26 12.87 -3.42
N ASP A 117 -20.49 14.18 -3.62
CA ASP A 117 -19.60 15.02 -4.44
C ASP A 117 -18.26 15.29 -3.75
N GLU A 118 -18.24 15.43 -2.43
CA GLU A 118 -17.07 15.78 -1.64
C GLU A 118 -16.73 14.64 -0.66
N TYR A 119 -15.66 13.90 -0.92
CA TYR A 119 -15.27 12.80 -0.04
C TYR A 119 -13.76 12.58 0.10
N MET A 120 -13.39 12.15 1.30
CA MET A 120 -12.14 11.47 1.59
C MET A 120 -12.33 9.98 1.31
N LEU A 121 -11.43 9.37 0.56
CA LEU A 121 -11.52 7.98 0.11
C LEU A 121 -10.51 7.08 0.80
N TYR A 122 -10.96 5.95 1.31
CA TYR A 122 -10.14 4.79 1.66
C TYR A 122 -10.42 3.64 0.68
N VAL A 123 -9.36 2.98 0.20
CA VAL A 123 -9.47 1.76 -0.61
C VAL A 123 -8.64 0.65 0.03
N GLY A 124 -9.27 -0.47 0.33
CA GLY A 124 -8.61 -1.64 0.92
C GLY A 124 -9.55 -2.48 1.78
N ARG A 125 -9.00 -3.44 2.51
CA ARG A 125 -9.77 -4.22 3.47
C ARG A 125 -10.30 -3.31 4.57
N VAL A 126 -11.60 -3.34 4.78
CA VAL A 126 -12.26 -2.58 5.84
C VAL A 126 -12.21 -3.42 7.12
N ASP A 127 -11.13 -3.27 7.87
CA ASP A 127 -10.91 -3.90 9.16
C ASP A 127 -10.22 -2.93 10.14
N GLN A 128 -10.38 -3.19 11.44
CA GLN A 128 -9.82 -2.33 12.47
C GLN A 128 -8.29 -2.23 12.41
N GLY A 129 -7.61 -3.30 12.00
CA GLY A 129 -6.14 -3.33 11.88
C GLY A 129 -5.61 -2.40 10.79
N LYS A 130 -6.36 -2.23 9.70
CA LYS A 130 -6.02 -1.31 8.59
C LYS A 130 -6.48 0.12 8.85
N LEU A 131 -7.67 0.30 9.41
CA LEU A 131 -8.28 1.61 9.61
C LEU A 131 -7.81 2.31 10.89
N ASN A 132 -7.36 1.54 11.90
CA ASN A 132 -6.91 2.09 13.18
C ASN A 132 -7.96 3.04 13.79
N ASN A 133 -7.56 4.25 14.16
CA ASN A 133 -8.40 5.27 14.77
C ASN A 133 -9.01 6.26 13.76
N VAL A 134 -8.94 5.98 12.46
CA VAL A 134 -9.34 6.96 11.43
C VAL A 134 -10.80 7.40 11.54
N TYR A 135 -11.70 6.51 11.93
CA TYR A 135 -13.10 6.87 12.16
C TYR A 135 -13.23 7.95 13.24
N THR A 136 -12.62 7.72 14.40
CA THR A 136 -12.64 8.67 15.51
C THR A 136 -12.01 10.01 15.10
N TYR A 137 -10.88 9.98 14.42
CA TYR A 137 -10.18 11.19 13.96
C TYR A 137 -11.01 11.97 12.94
N PHE A 138 -11.67 11.28 12.01
CA PHE A 138 -12.56 11.91 11.04
C PHE A 138 -13.79 12.54 11.71
N LEU A 139 -14.43 11.85 12.64
CA LEU A 139 -15.58 12.42 13.36
C LEU A 139 -15.20 13.59 14.26
N ASN A 140 -14.03 13.56 14.85
CA ASN A 140 -13.52 14.72 15.61
C ASN A 140 -13.14 15.88 14.68
N TYR A 141 -12.62 15.61 13.46
CA TYR A 141 -12.48 16.61 12.42
C TYR A 141 -13.83 17.30 12.10
N LYS A 142 -14.91 16.53 11.90
CA LYS A 142 -16.25 17.06 11.64
C LYS A 142 -16.79 17.89 12.80
N LYS A 143 -16.45 17.59 14.05
CA LYS A 143 -16.82 18.42 15.21
C LYS A 143 -16.08 19.76 15.24
N VAL A 144 -14.78 19.75 14.86
CA VAL A 144 -13.97 20.97 14.79
C VAL A 144 -14.37 21.85 13.61
N TYR A 145 -14.72 21.22 12.48
CA TYR A 145 -15.11 21.91 11.23
C TYR A 145 -16.53 21.47 10.79
N PRO A 146 -17.57 21.92 11.50
CA PRO A 146 -18.96 21.46 11.29
C PRO A 146 -19.55 21.85 9.91
N ASN A 147 -18.99 22.85 9.27
CA ASN A 147 -19.39 23.31 7.94
C ASN A 147 -18.71 22.57 6.79
N SER A 148 -17.85 21.58 7.06
CA SER A 148 -17.25 20.76 6.01
C SER A 148 -18.28 19.74 5.50
N ASP A 149 -18.52 19.72 4.19
CA ASP A 149 -19.40 18.74 3.52
C ASP A 149 -18.69 17.40 3.26
N LEU A 150 -17.40 17.31 3.64
CA LEU A 150 -16.58 16.13 3.40
C LEU A 150 -17.20 14.88 4.03
N LYS A 151 -17.40 13.83 3.21
CA LYS A 151 -17.79 12.51 3.66
C LYS A 151 -16.59 11.56 3.67
N PHE A 152 -16.72 10.42 4.32
CA PHE A 152 -15.72 9.38 4.31
C PHE A 152 -16.24 8.14 3.59
N VAL A 153 -15.71 7.87 2.40
CA VAL A 153 -16.06 6.72 1.56
C VAL A 153 -15.03 5.63 1.74
N LEU A 154 -15.50 4.42 1.99
CA LEU A 154 -14.67 3.22 2.15
C LEU A 154 -15.02 2.21 1.05
N VAL A 155 -14.03 1.90 0.24
CA VAL A 155 -14.10 0.91 -0.84
C VAL A 155 -13.33 -0.34 -0.43
N GLY A 156 -13.99 -1.49 -0.44
CA GLY A 156 -13.41 -2.79 -0.19
C GLY A 156 -14.23 -3.69 0.69
N LYS A 157 -13.83 -4.97 0.76
CA LYS A 157 -14.54 -5.96 1.54
C LYS A 157 -14.45 -5.67 3.04
N GLN A 158 -15.61 -5.71 3.69
CA GLN A 158 -15.73 -5.53 5.14
C GLN A 158 -15.38 -6.83 5.88
N TYR A 159 -14.55 -6.70 6.92
CA TYR A 159 -14.13 -7.79 7.82
C TYR A 159 -14.45 -7.49 9.29
N SER A 160 -15.01 -6.32 9.57
CA SER A 160 -15.53 -5.90 10.87
C SER A 160 -16.90 -5.27 10.70
N ASP A 161 -17.65 -5.17 11.78
CA ASP A 161 -18.94 -4.49 11.76
C ASP A 161 -18.80 -3.04 11.28
N PRO A 162 -19.72 -2.56 10.44
CA PRO A 162 -19.67 -1.20 9.92
C PRO A 162 -19.85 -0.18 11.06
N PHE A 163 -19.10 0.89 11.00
CA PHE A 163 -19.32 2.03 11.87
C PHE A 163 -20.42 2.91 11.26
N ASN A 164 -21.64 2.81 11.81
CA ASN A 164 -22.82 3.50 11.29
C ASN A 164 -22.80 5.00 11.65
N HIS A 165 -22.60 5.84 10.64
CA HIS A 165 -22.66 7.29 10.75
C HIS A 165 -23.07 7.90 9.40
N PRO A 166 -23.87 8.99 9.35
CA PRO A 166 -24.35 9.60 8.10
C PRO A 166 -23.22 10.18 7.21
N ASP A 167 -22.06 10.43 7.77
CA ASP A 167 -20.89 10.89 7.03
C ASP A 167 -19.93 9.76 6.60
N ILE A 168 -20.28 8.49 6.83
CA ILE A 168 -19.45 7.33 6.50
C ILE A 168 -20.22 6.41 5.56
N ILE A 169 -19.66 6.15 4.39
CA ILE A 169 -20.29 5.41 3.29
C ILE A 169 -19.41 4.21 2.92
N TYR A 170 -20.03 3.04 2.79
CA TYR A 170 -19.38 1.80 2.40
C TYR A 170 -19.91 1.35 1.04
N THR A 171 -19.01 1.13 0.08
CA THR A 171 -19.38 0.58 -1.22
C THR A 171 -19.26 -0.94 -1.27
N ASN A 172 -18.59 -1.56 -0.29
CA ASN A 172 -18.07 -2.91 -0.39
C ASN A 172 -17.04 -3.07 -1.52
N PHE A 173 -16.89 -4.29 -2.06
CA PHE A 173 -15.99 -4.55 -3.19
C PHE A 173 -16.59 -3.93 -4.45
N VAL A 174 -15.73 -3.28 -5.23
CA VAL A 174 -16.06 -2.68 -6.53
C VAL A 174 -15.14 -3.25 -7.62
N GLU A 175 -15.56 -3.18 -8.87
CA GLU A 175 -14.72 -3.58 -10.00
C GLU A 175 -13.55 -2.61 -10.20
N GLU A 176 -12.48 -3.08 -10.84
CA GLU A 176 -11.25 -2.30 -11.02
C GLU A 176 -11.48 -0.95 -11.71
N GLN A 177 -12.29 -0.91 -12.77
CA GLN A 177 -12.62 0.32 -13.51
C GLN A 177 -13.42 1.30 -12.65
N GLU A 178 -14.32 0.79 -11.81
CA GLU A 178 -15.09 1.60 -10.86
C GLU A 178 -14.19 2.15 -9.76
N LYS A 179 -13.25 1.33 -9.25
CA LYS A 179 -12.23 1.79 -8.29
C LYS A 179 -11.44 2.98 -8.83
N ILE A 180 -10.98 2.88 -10.07
CA ILE A 180 -10.24 3.98 -10.73
C ILE A 180 -11.10 5.24 -10.83
N SER A 181 -12.35 5.10 -11.27
CA SER A 181 -13.30 6.23 -11.35
C SER A 181 -13.55 6.85 -9.96
N ILE A 182 -13.75 6.06 -8.92
CA ILE A 182 -13.94 6.54 -7.55
C ILE A 182 -12.69 7.26 -7.03
N ILE A 183 -11.48 6.76 -7.32
CA ILE A 183 -10.23 7.45 -6.94
C ILE A 183 -10.13 8.79 -7.68
N GLN A 184 -10.43 8.85 -8.99
CA GLN A 184 -10.35 10.07 -9.78
C GLN A 184 -11.26 11.19 -9.26
N HIS A 185 -12.41 10.86 -8.70
CA HIS A 185 -13.39 11.83 -8.19
C HIS A 185 -13.24 12.10 -6.68
N ALA A 186 -12.39 11.35 -5.98
CA ALA A 186 -12.10 11.64 -4.59
C ALA A 186 -11.43 13.01 -4.42
N LYS A 187 -11.83 13.74 -3.39
CA LYS A 187 -11.18 15.00 -2.99
C LYS A 187 -9.81 14.73 -2.37
N ILE A 188 -9.74 13.72 -1.50
CA ILE A 188 -8.53 13.31 -0.77
C ILE A 188 -8.51 11.78 -0.70
N VAL A 189 -7.36 11.14 -0.89
CA VAL A 189 -7.21 9.71 -0.64
C VAL A 189 -6.44 9.49 0.66
N ILE A 190 -6.90 8.57 1.51
CA ILE A 190 -6.25 8.28 2.79
C ILE A 190 -5.69 6.86 2.82
N ASN A 191 -4.46 6.70 3.37
CA ASN A 191 -3.96 5.40 3.81
C ASN A 191 -3.58 5.45 5.30
N PRO A 192 -4.44 4.96 6.21
CA PRO A 192 -4.20 4.96 7.64
C PRO A 192 -3.39 3.75 8.14
N SER A 193 -2.93 2.88 7.25
CA SER A 193 -2.23 1.64 7.60
C SER A 193 -0.94 1.90 8.40
N LEU A 194 -0.71 1.08 9.43
CA LEU A 194 0.57 1.03 10.16
C LEU A 194 1.59 0.12 9.45
N TYR A 195 1.12 -0.78 8.59
CA TYR A 195 1.94 -1.86 8.03
C TYR A 195 1.80 -1.90 6.51
N GLU A 196 2.80 -1.37 5.83
CA GLU A 196 2.93 -1.45 4.37
C GLU A 196 4.37 -1.82 3.99
N SER A 197 4.52 -2.52 2.87
CA SER A 197 5.82 -2.76 2.24
C SER A 197 6.03 -1.88 0.99
N LEU A 198 4.93 -1.48 0.34
CA LEU A 198 4.93 -0.60 -0.83
C LEU A 198 3.75 0.39 -0.80
N SER A 199 2.51 -0.10 -0.67
CA SER A 199 1.25 0.63 -0.81
C SER A 199 0.86 0.96 -2.26
N LEU A 200 0.28 -0.03 -2.95
CA LEU A 200 -0.21 0.15 -4.33
C LEU A 200 -1.23 1.28 -4.44
N ILE A 201 -2.18 1.36 -3.51
CA ILE A 201 -3.20 2.42 -3.51
C ILE A 201 -2.59 3.83 -3.42
N LEU A 202 -1.45 4.00 -2.73
CA LEU A 202 -0.76 5.29 -2.70
C LEU A 202 -0.23 5.64 -4.09
N LEU A 203 0.39 4.69 -4.75
CA LEU A 203 0.95 4.89 -6.08
C LEU A 203 -0.15 5.10 -7.15
N GLU A 204 -1.24 4.33 -7.08
CA GLU A 204 -2.40 4.50 -7.95
C GLU A 204 -3.04 5.89 -7.79
N ALA A 205 -3.24 6.33 -6.54
CA ALA A 205 -3.80 7.66 -6.28
C ALA A 205 -2.87 8.79 -6.76
N MET A 206 -1.56 8.64 -6.57
CA MET A 206 -0.57 9.60 -7.09
C MET A 206 -0.54 9.61 -8.61
N ALA A 207 -0.63 8.45 -9.28
CA ALA A 207 -0.73 8.35 -10.73
C ALA A 207 -2.00 9.03 -11.28
N LEU A 208 -3.05 9.07 -10.49
CA LEU A 208 -4.32 9.77 -10.79
C LEU A 208 -4.34 11.23 -10.29
N LYS A 209 -3.18 11.79 -9.95
CA LYS A 209 -3.00 13.17 -9.47
C LYS A 209 -3.83 13.52 -8.23
N LYS A 210 -4.01 12.57 -7.31
CA LYS A 210 -4.77 12.79 -6.08
C LYS A 210 -3.85 13.16 -4.92
N ALA A 211 -4.25 14.18 -4.17
CA ALA A 211 -3.62 14.51 -2.90
C ALA A 211 -3.92 13.42 -1.85
N MET A 212 -2.93 13.08 -1.05
CA MET A 212 -3.06 12.00 -0.07
C MET A 212 -2.75 12.45 1.35
N LEU A 213 -3.45 11.82 2.31
CA LEU A 213 -3.15 11.87 3.73
C LEU A 213 -2.80 10.46 4.22
N VAL A 214 -1.62 10.26 4.80
CA VAL A 214 -1.15 8.92 5.17
C VAL A 214 -0.68 8.83 6.61
N ASN A 215 -0.65 7.62 7.17
CA ASN A 215 -0.14 7.40 8.53
C ASN A 215 1.39 7.47 8.57
N GLY A 216 1.94 8.51 9.19
CA GLY A 216 3.38 8.72 9.33
C GLY A 216 4.08 7.79 10.33
N ASN A 217 3.34 6.99 11.08
CA ASN A 217 3.92 5.92 11.89
C ASN A 217 4.29 4.68 11.06
N CYS A 218 3.86 4.62 9.79
CA CYS A 218 4.34 3.67 8.80
C CYS A 218 5.54 4.27 8.04
N ASN A 219 6.71 3.68 8.22
CA ASN A 219 7.94 4.20 7.61
C ASN A 219 7.91 4.18 6.08
N VAL A 220 7.23 3.21 5.47
CA VAL A 220 7.07 3.11 4.01
C VAL A 220 6.22 4.27 3.49
N LEU A 221 5.07 4.54 4.09
CA LEU A 221 4.20 5.66 3.69
C LEU A 221 4.92 7.01 3.88
N LYS A 222 5.64 7.16 4.98
CA LYS A 222 6.45 8.35 5.24
C LYS A 222 7.60 8.51 4.24
N GLU A 223 8.24 7.42 3.82
CA GLU A 223 9.26 7.44 2.77
C GLU A 223 8.69 7.96 1.44
N HIS A 224 7.50 7.49 1.04
CA HIS A 224 6.84 8.00 -0.16
C HIS A 224 6.53 9.50 -0.08
N CYS A 225 6.08 10.01 1.09
CA CYS A 225 5.89 11.46 1.27
C CYS A 225 7.17 12.25 1.00
N HIS A 226 8.30 11.81 1.54
CA HIS A 226 9.58 12.49 1.36
C HIS A 226 10.10 12.38 -0.08
N LYS A 227 10.08 11.18 -0.67
CA LYS A 227 10.60 10.93 -2.03
C LYS A 227 9.78 11.62 -3.11
N SER A 228 8.47 11.80 -2.89
CA SER A 228 7.57 12.49 -3.82
C SER A 228 7.54 14.02 -3.63
N ASN A 229 8.46 14.59 -2.85
CA ASN A 229 8.49 16.03 -2.54
C ASN A 229 7.15 16.52 -1.93
N ASN A 230 6.64 15.75 -0.95
CA ASN A 230 5.38 16.00 -0.26
C ASN A 230 4.12 15.96 -1.17
N ALA A 231 4.09 15.06 -2.14
CA ALA A 231 2.86 14.73 -2.86
C ALA A 231 1.79 14.06 -1.96
N ALA A 232 2.20 13.59 -0.78
CA ALA A 232 1.32 13.16 0.29
C ALA A 232 1.73 13.83 1.60
N LEU A 233 0.74 14.19 2.43
CA LEU A 233 0.97 14.62 3.80
C LEU A 233 0.86 13.42 4.74
N TYR A 234 1.64 13.41 5.82
CA TYR A 234 1.51 12.37 6.84
C TYR A 234 1.11 12.95 8.19
N TYR A 235 0.29 12.20 8.93
CA TYR A 235 -0.08 12.48 10.31
C TYR A 235 0.53 11.42 11.24
N THR A 236 0.75 11.77 12.51
CA THR A 236 1.27 10.83 13.53
C THR A 236 0.35 10.70 14.74
N ASN A 237 -0.62 11.59 14.87
CA ASN A 237 -1.61 11.62 15.94
C ASN A 237 -2.88 12.35 15.47
N GLU A 238 -3.92 12.35 16.29
CA GLU A 238 -5.21 12.96 15.99
C GLU A 238 -5.11 14.45 15.64
N LYS A 239 -4.38 15.23 16.42
CA LYS A 239 -4.21 16.67 16.17
C LYS A 239 -3.63 16.91 14.78
N SER A 240 -2.53 16.24 14.44
CA SER A 240 -1.89 16.38 13.14
C SER A 240 -2.75 15.83 11.99
N PHE A 241 -3.62 14.85 12.26
CA PHE A 241 -4.62 14.37 11.30
C PHE A 241 -5.63 15.49 11.00
N ILE A 242 -6.25 16.06 12.03
CA ILE A 242 -7.26 17.13 11.89
C ILE A 242 -6.67 18.34 11.17
N ASP A 243 -5.50 18.82 11.58
CA ASP A 243 -4.84 19.97 10.97
C ASP A 243 -4.55 19.74 9.47
N LYS A 244 -4.00 18.59 9.12
CA LYS A 244 -3.64 18.25 7.73
C LYS A 244 -4.84 17.91 6.87
N LEU A 245 -5.85 17.26 7.43
CA LEU A 245 -7.11 17.04 6.72
C LEU A 245 -7.76 18.38 6.38
N HIS A 246 -7.77 19.33 7.32
CA HIS A 246 -8.30 20.68 7.07
C HIS A 246 -7.52 21.41 5.96
N MET A 247 -6.19 21.35 5.98
CA MET A 247 -5.38 21.94 4.90
C MET A 247 -5.76 21.37 3.53
N LEU A 248 -5.95 20.05 3.45
CA LEU A 248 -6.33 19.39 2.19
C LEU A 248 -7.80 19.66 1.81
N ASP A 249 -8.70 19.71 2.77
CA ASP A 249 -10.12 19.96 2.52
C ASP A 249 -10.35 21.39 2.02
N SER A 250 -9.70 22.39 2.63
CA SER A 250 -9.92 23.81 2.36
C SER A 250 -9.15 24.34 1.14
N SER A 251 -8.08 23.69 0.67
CA SER A 251 -7.20 24.25 -0.38
C SER A 251 -7.16 23.40 -1.65
N THR A 252 -7.89 23.81 -2.68
CA THR A 252 -7.83 23.19 -4.01
C THR A 252 -6.44 23.33 -4.64
N ASN A 253 -5.80 24.50 -4.52
CA ASN A 253 -4.47 24.73 -5.08
C ASN A 253 -3.43 23.77 -4.49
N LEU A 254 -3.48 23.54 -3.16
CA LEU A 254 -2.59 22.59 -2.51
C LEU A 254 -2.80 21.17 -3.06
N ARG A 255 -4.06 20.74 -3.19
CA ARG A 255 -4.37 19.41 -3.76
C ARG A 255 -3.88 19.24 -5.20
N LEU A 256 -4.04 20.26 -6.04
CA LEU A 256 -3.55 20.25 -7.43
C LEU A 256 -2.02 20.16 -7.48
N GLU A 257 -1.32 20.99 -6.70
CA GLU A 257 0.14 20.96 -6.61
C GLU A 257 0.66 19.57 -6.16
N MET A 258 0.04 19.01 -5.12
CA MET A 258 0.39 17.68 -4.62
C MET A 258 0.11 16.60 -5.67
N GLY A 259 -1.00 16.71 -6.39
CA GLY A 259 -1.35 15.78 -7.47
C GLY A 259 -0.30 15.74 -8.58
N GLU A 260 0.18 16.91 -9.05
CA GLU A 260 1.23 16.98 -10.07
C GLU A 260 2.58 16.39 -9.58
N LYS A 261 2.94 16.67 -8.34
CA LYS A 261 4.14 16.06 -7.71
C LYS A 261 4.02 14.53 -7.64
N GLY A 262 2.83 14.03 -7.25
CA GLY A 262 2.55 12.60 -7.16
C GLY A 262 2.65 11.91 -8.53
N TYR A 263 2.04 12.48 -9.54
CA TYR A 263 2.09 11.99 -10.90
C TYR A 263 3.54 11.92 -11.43
N SER A 264 4.29 13.00 -11.26
CA SER A 264 5.71 13.03 -11.65
C SER A 264 6.54 11.98 -10.94
N TYR A 265 6.29 11.77 -9.63
CA TYR A 265 6.98 10.77 -8.84
C TYR A 265 6.71 9.36 -9.32
N VAL A 266 5.44 9.02 -9.60
CA VAL A 266 5.08 7.67 -10.08
C VAL A 266 5.63 7.43 -11.46
N ASN A 267 5.45 8.35 -12.40
CA ASN A 267 5.97 8.18 -13.76
C ASN A 267 7.49 8.03 -13.82
N SER A 268 8.23 8.69 -12.92
CA SER A 268 9.69 8.60 -12.91
C SER A 268 10.24 7.35 -12.23
N ASN A 269 9.46 6.71 -11.33
CA ASN A 269 9.99 5.64 -10.48
C ASN A 269 9.20 4.34 -10.55
N TYR A 270 7.96 4.36 -11.07
CA TYR A 270 7.02 3.22 -11.04
C TYR A 270 6.31 3.02 -12.38
N ASP A 271 6.77 3.63 -13.46
CA ASP A 271 6.29 3.33 -14.81
C ASP A 271 6.63 1.87 -15.16
N SER A 272 5.65 1.12 -15.69
CA SER A 272 5.81 -0.31 -15.99
C SER A 272 6.94 -0.56 -16.98
N ASN A 273 7.15 0.33 -17.96
CA ASN A 273 8.23 0.16 -18.94
C ASN A 273 9.61 0.33 -18.28
N ILE A 274 9.73 1.29 -17.35
CA ILE A 274 10.98 1.50 -16.60
C ILE A 274 11.25 0.29 -15.70
N ILE A 275 10.23 -0.19 -15.00
CA ILE A 275 10.36 -1.34 -14.10
C ILE A 275 10.70 -2.61 -14.89
N CYS A 276 10.04 -2.88 -16.03
CA CYS A 276 10.36 -4.03 -16.89
C CYS A 276 11.83 -4.07 -17.31
N LEU A 277 12.44 -2.93 -17.59
CA LEU A 277 13.87 -2.85 -17.94
C LEU A 277 14.81 -3.26 -16.79
N LEU A 278 14.36 -3.20 -15.54
CA LEU A 278 15.15 -3.66 -14.38
C LEU A 278 15.14 -5.19 -14.23
N TYR A 279 14.24 -5.89 -14.90
CA TYR A 279 14.12 -7.35 -14.88
C TYR A 279 14.73 -8.04 -16.11
N THR A 280 15.16 -7.27 -17.11
CA THR A 280 15.85 -7.77 -18.31
C THR A 280 17.35 -7.65 -18.21
#